data_01c05d63db102b47af8d92e8bb16c2ef
#
_entry.id   01c05d63db102b47af8d92e8bb16c2ef
#
_cell.length_a   1.000
_cell.length_b   1.000
_cell.length_c   1.000
_cell.angle_alpha   90.00
_cell.angle_beta   90.00
_cell.angle_gamma   90.00
#
_symmetry.space_group_name_H-M   'P 1'
#
loop_
_entity.id
_entity.type
_entity.pdbx_description
1 polymer ?
#
loop_
_entity_poly.entity_id
_entity_poly.type
_entity_poly.pdbx_seq_one_letter_code
_entity_poly.pdbx_strand_id
1 'polypeptide(L)'
;MITNIYQNQEVNYHESSKQETVADVKYQNIIYYMDNKTKTVSQKQNTQVDFIKATSEMSELNWKYEENFIGFDNLAKHECVQFIRQGQDRWYAEAPIRYGATWDGYAWCSYSDSKTVTDLIRLFFEEVSWFGMLSWKMRRFKH
;
A
#
# COMPACT_ATOMS: atom_id res chain seq x y z
N MET A 1 -3.46 -4.84 21.67
CA MET A 1 -3.39 -5.08 21.22
C MET A 1 -3.24 -5.43 21.19
N ILE A 2 -3.28 -4.62 21.25
CA ILE A 2 -3.25 -4.83 21.08
C ILE A 2 -3.16 -4.79 21.38
N THR A 3 -3.24 -4.28 21.38
CA THR A 3 -3.20 -4.30 21.39
C THR A 3 -3.09 -4.21 21.68
N ASN A 4 -3.21 -3.78 21.98
CA ASN A 4 -3.13 -3.77 21.96
C ASN A 4 -3.10 -3.52 22.24
N ILE A 5 -3.39 -2.92 22.54
CA ILE A 5 -3.50 -2.98 22.41
C ILE A 5 -3.49 -2.86 22.70
N TYR A 6 -3.49 -2.54 22.72
CA TYR A 6 -3.56 -2.61 22.57
C TYR A 6 -3.73 -2.37 23.06
N GLN A 7 -4.14 -1.82 23.28
CA GLN A 7 -4.34 -1.87 23.30
C GLN A 7 -4.47 -1.65 23.55
N ASN A 8 -5.03 -1.02 24.02
CA ASN A 8 -5.18 -0.99 23.91
C ASN A 8 -5.50 -0.75 24.14
N GLN A 9 -6.21 -0.40 24.28
CA GLN A 9 -6.59 -0.25 23.99
C GLN A 9 -7.21 -0.43 24.03
N GLU A 10 -7.99 -0.13 24.32
CA GLU A 10 -8.56 -0.40 23.96
C GLU A 10 -9.10 -0.24 23.95
N VAL A 11 -9.73 -0.06 24.32
CA VAL A 11 -10.26 -0.01 23.90
C VAL A 11 -11.07 -0.02 23.99
N ASN A 12 -11.59 0.31 24.09
CA ASN A 12 -12.15 0.22 23.76
C ASN A 12 -12.88 0.12 23.50
N TYR A 13 -13.68 0.08 23.67
CA TYR A 13 -14.21 -0.24 22.98
C TYR A 13 -14.93 0.09 23.11
N HIS A 14 -15.64 0.42 23.11
CA HIS A 14 -16.29 0.56 22.80
C HIS A 14 -17.00 0.91 22.71
N GLU A 15 -17.62 1.48 22.76
CA GLU A 15 -18.26 1.73 22.41
C GLU A 15 -18.71 2.28 22.00
N SER A 16 -19.49 2.97 22.04
CA SER A 16 -19.78 3.39 21.51
C SER A 16 -20.09 3.77 20.85
N SER A 17 -22.48 5.30 21.67
CA SER A 17 -21.53 5.88 20.83
C SER A 17 -20.78 4.87 19.98
N LYS A 18 -20.32 5.34 18.88
CA LYS A 18 -19.57 4.48 18.01
C LYS A 18 -18.14 4.35 18.48
N GLN A 19 -17.68 3.14 18.63
CA GLN A 19 -16.29 2.85 18.96
C GLN A 19 -15.52 2.45 17.73
N GLU A 20 -14.27 2.88 17.66
CA GLU A 20 -13.37 2.39 16.64
C GLU A 20 -13.03 0.94 16.91
N THR A 21 -12.98 0.13 15.86
CA THR A 21 -12.52 -1.25 15.99
C THR A 21 -11.00 -1.27 16.10
N VAL A 22 -10.44 -2.38 16.59
CA VAL A 22 -8.99 -2.55 16.62
C VAL A 22 -8.41 -2.46 15.21
N ALA A 23 -9.12 -3.00 14.22
CA ALA A 23 -8.66 -2.93 12.82
C ALA A 23 -8.58 -1.50 12.31
N ASP A 24 -9.59 -0.66 12.65
CA ASP A 24 -9.58 0.74 12.22
C ASP A 24 -8.40 1.48 12.85
N VAL A 25 -8.17 1.25 14.15
CA VAL A 25 -7.04 1.87 14.84
C VAL A 25 -5.71 1.41 14.23
N LYS A 26 -5.60 0.11 13.94
CA LYS A 26 -4.37 -0.46 13.38
C LYS A 26 -3.99 0.19 12.07
N TYR A 27 -4.98 0.51 11.23
CA TYR A 27 -4.71 1.02 9.88
C TYR A 27 -4.70 2.54 9.80
N GLN A 28 -4.78 3.25 10.92
CA GLN A 28 -4.83 4.71 10.93
C GLN A 28 -3.62 5.35 10.27
N ASN A 29 -2.46 4.69 10.31
CA ASN A 29 -1.21 5.25 9.82
C ASN A 29 -0.89 4.84 8.40
N ILE A 30 -1.80 4.13 7.73
CA ILE A 30 -1.57 3.73 6.34
C ILE A 30 -2.41 4.62 5.44
N ILE A 31 -1.74 5.31 4.55
CA ILE A 31 -2.37 6.17 3.56
C ILE A 31 -2.02 5.65 2.17
N TYR A 32 -2.81 6.06 1.19
CA TYR A 32 -2.51 5.71 -0.19
C TYR A 32 -2.64 6.92 -1.10
N TYR A 33 -2.00 6.81 -2.24
CA TYR A 33 -2.05 7.80 -3.31
C TYR A 33 -2.08 7.03 -4.62
N MET A 34 -2.80 7.57 -5.61
CA MET A 34 -2.92 6.86 -6.88
C MET A 34 -3.25 7.81 -8.02
N ASP A 35 -2.85 7.41 -9.21
CA ASP A 35 -3.37 7.90 -10.45
C ASP A 35 -3.99 6.73 -11.18
N ASN A 36 -5.26 6.86 -11.56
CA ASN A 36 -5.95 5.80 -12.29
C ASN A 36 -6.75 6.43 -13.42
N LYS A 37 -6.12 6.54 -14.58
CA LYS A 37 -6.75 7.12 -15.74
C LYS A 37 -7.65 6.10 -16.40
N THR A 38 -8.87 6.52 -16.65
CA THR A 38 -9.86 5.76 -17.38
C THR A 38 -10.55 6.73 -18.31
N LYS A 39 -11.86 6.61 -18.50
CA LYS A 39 -12.60 7.67 -19.18
C LYS A 39 -12.62 8.96 -18.39
N THR A 40 -12.52 8.84 -17.07
CA THR A 40 -12.33 9.98 -16.18
C THR A 40 -11.06 9.76 -15.38
N VAL A 41 -10.43 10.86 -14.99
CA VAL A 41 -9.24 10.78 -14.15
C VAL A 41 -9.67 10.53 -12.71
N SER A 42 -9.05 9.55 -12.07
CA SER A 42 -9.24 9.29 -10.65
C SER A 42 -7.90 9.44 -9.94
N GLN A 43 -7.84 10.35 -9.01
CA GLN A 43 -6.61 10.68 -8.29
C GLN A 43 -6.91 10.71 -6.79
N LYS A 44 -6.01 10.12 -6.00
CA LYS A 44 -6.08 10.15 -4.55
C LYS A 44 -4.73 10.54 -4.00
N GLN A 45 -4.72 11.35 -2.94
CA GLN A 45 -3.49 11.75 -2.28
C GLN A 45 -3.66 11.68 -0.78
N ASN A 46 -2.74 10.99 -0.13
CA ASN A 46 -2.63 10.96 1.33
C ASN A 46 -3.94 10.61 2.01
N THR A 47 -4.68 9.67 1.44
CA THR A 47 -5.98 9.26 1.93
C THR A 47 -5.81 8.00 2.78
N GLN A 48 -6.39 8.00 3.98
CA GLN A 48 -6.37 6.80 4.81
C GLN A 48 -7.09 5.65 4.13
N VAL A 49 -6.60 4.43 4.36
CA VAL A 49 -7.09 3.27 3.64
C VAL A 49 -6.96 2.03 4.52
N ASP A 50 -7.92 1.13 4.40
CA ASP A 50 -7.82 -0.21 4.97
C ASP A 50 -7.53 -1.22 3.88
N PHE A 51 -7.36 -2.49 4.26
CA PHE A 51 -6.99 -3.53 3.32
C PHE A 51 -8.06 -3.75 2.25
N ILE A 52 -9.34 -3.72 2.64
CA ILE A 52 -10.44 -3.95 1.69
C ILE A 52 -10.48 -2.84 0.66
N LYS A 53 -10.36 -1.60 1.10
CA LYS A 53 -10.33 -0.46 0.19
C LYS A 53 -9.10 -0.51 -0.71
N ALA A 54 -7.95 -0.87 -0.15
CA ALA A 54 -6.70 -0.95 -0.92
C ALA A 54 -6.82 -1.98 -2.04
N THR A 55 -7.29 -3.17 -1.74
CA THR A 55 -7.42 -4.21 -2.77
C THR A 55 -8.49 -3.87 -3.79
N SER A 56 -9.56 -3.19 -3.38
CA SER A 56 -10.59 -2.74 -4.31
C SER A 56 -10.02 -1.74 -5.30
N GLU A 57 -9.26 -0.75 -4.82
CA GLU A 57 -8.65 0.24 -5.71
C GLU A 57 -7.62 -0.40 -6.64
N MET A 58 -6.83 -1.34 -6.12
CA MET A 58 -5.85 -2.04 -6.93
C MET A 58 -6.51 -2.82 -8.07
N SER A 59 -7.63 -3.48 -7.78
CA SER A 59 -8.31 -4.29 -8.79
C SER A 59 -8.88 -3.44 -9.92
N GLU A 60 -9.12 -2.16 -9.68
CA GLU A 60 -9.65 -1.25 -10.68
C GLU A 60 -8.59 -0.43 -11.39
N LEU A 61 -7.32 -0.62 -11.03
CA LEU A 61 -6.23 0.11 -11.67
C LEU A 61 -6.13 -0.29 -13.13
N ASN A 62 -6.23 0.70 -14.02
CA ASN A 62 -6.29 0.45 -15.47
C ASN A 62 -4.88 0.31 -16.03
N TRP A 63 -4.57 -0.88 -16.57
CA TRP A 63 -3.23 -1.15 -17.08
C TRP A 63 -2.99 -0.67 -18.51
N LYS A 64 -3.98 -0.05 -19.12
CA LYS A 64 -3.81 0.50 -20.46
C LYS A 64 -3.03 1.82 -20.47
N TYR A 65 -2.88 2.44 -19.30
CA TYR A 65 -2.14 3.68 -19.15
C TYR A 65 -0.92 3.40 -18.26
N GLU A 66 0.26 3.48 -18.84
CA GLU A 66 1.47 3.06 -18.16
C GLU A 66 1.88 3.97 -17.01
N GLU A 67 1.36 5.18 -16.94
CA GLU A 67 1.63 6.04 -15.79
C GLU A 67 0.68 5.82 -14.63
N ASN A 68 -0.31 4.93 -14.77
CA ASN A 68 -1.21 4.63 -13.65
C ASN A 68 -0.47 3.83 -12.58
N PHE A 69 -0.67 4.24 -11.34
CA PHE A 69 -0.01 3.58 -10.22
C PHE A 69 -0.82 3.75 -8.94
N ILE A 70 -0.52 2.93 -7.95
CA ILE A 70 -1.04 3.08 -6.59
C ILE A 70 0.09 2.83 -5.62
N GLY A 71 0.20 3.69 -4.61
CA GLY A 71 1.24 3.56 -3.59
C GLY A 71 0.65 3.59 -2.20
N PHE A 72 1.33 2.93 -1.28
CA PHE A 72 0.94 2.84 0.12
C PHE A 72 2.09 3.25 1.01
N ASP A 73 1.76 4.00 2.06
CA ASP A 73 2.76 4.53 2.98
C ASP A 73 2.29 4.24 4.40
N ASN A 74 3.08 3.49 5.15
CA ASN A 74 2.84 3.30 6.58
C ASN A 74 3.68 4.33 7.32
N LEU A 75 3.03 5.37 7.80
CA LEU A 75 3.70 6.52 8.42
C LEU A 75 4.37 6.13 9.73
N ALA A 76 3.78 5.20 10.47
CA ALA A 76 4.31 4.81 11.78
C ALA A 76 5.55 3.93 11.64
N LYS A 77 5.57 3.04 10.65
CA LYS A 77 6.68 2.11 10.45
C LYS A 77 7.71 2.62 9.45
N HIS A 78 7.43 3.74 8.80
CA HIS A 78 8.31 4.31 7.78
C HIS A 78 8.58 3.31 6.66
N GLU A 79 7.50 2.74 6.12
CA GLU A 79 7.57 1.80 5.01
C GLU A 79 6.69 2.29 3.87
N CYS A 80 7.13 2.05 2.65
CA CYS A 80 6.43 2.50 1.47
C CYS A 80 6.60 1.49 0.35
N VAL A 81 5.55 1.26 -0.41
CA VAL A 81 5.60 0.42 -1.61
C VAL A 81 4.59 0.96 -2.61
N GLN A 82 4.95 0.94 -3.89
CA GLN A 82 4.01 1.35 -4.92
C GLN A 82 4.00 0.34 -6.06
N PHE A 83 2.88 0.33 -6.79
CA PHE A 83 2.63 -0.66 -7.82
C PHE A 83 2.14 0.00 -9.09
N ILE A 84 2.62 -0.51 -10.21
CA ILE A 84 2.10 -0.19 -11.53
C ILE A 84 1.54 -1.49 -12.10
N ARG A 85 0.28 -1.45 -12.55
CA ARG A 85 -0.32 -2.63 -13.15
C ARG A 85 -0.03 -2.62 -14.64
N GLN A 86 0.58 -3.70 -15.11
CA GLN A 86 1.03 -3.78 -16.51
C GLN A 86 0.18 -4.73 -17.34
N GLY A 87 -0.73 -5.46 -16.73
CA GLY A 87 -1.63 -6.37 -17.39
C GLY A 87 -2.61 -6.90 -16.38
N GLN A 88 -3.49 -7.80 -16.80
CA GLN A 88 -4.49 -8.35 -15.90
C GLN A 88 -3.83 -9.02 -14.70
N ASP A 89 -2.72 -9.73 -14.93
CA ASP A 89 -2.04 -10.49 -13.89
C ASP A 89 -0.55 -10.16 -13.84
N ARG A 90 -0.19 -8.96 -14.22
CA ARG A 90 1.22 -8.54 -14.21
C ARG A 90 1.35 -7.21 -13.53
N TRP A 91 2.19 -7.17 -12.50
CA TRP A 91 2.41 -5.99 -11.67
C TRP A 91 3.89 -5.68 -11.59
N TYR A 92 4.21 -4.41 -11.52
CA TYR A 92 5.56 -3.92 -11.29
C TYR A 92 5.55 -3.21 -9.95
N ALA A 93 6.34 -3.72 -9.01
CA ALA A 93 6.40 -3.20 -7.65
C ALA A 93 7.68 -2.40 -7.46
N GLU A 94 7.57 -1.30 -6.74
CA GLU A 94 8.70 -0.44 -6.42
C GLU A 94 8.68 -0.10 -4.95
N ALA A 95 9.86 -0.09 -4.31
CA ALA A 95 10.02 0.37 -2.94
C ALA A 95 11.28 1.24 -2.87
N PRO A 96 11.24 2.34 -2.11
CA PRO A 96 12.42 3.19 -2.01
C PRO A 96 13.54 2.44 -1.29
N ILE A 97 14.79 2.74 -1.65
CA ILE A 97 15.94 2.17 -0.96
C ILE A 97 15.90 2.56 0.52
N ARG A 98 15.42 3.76 0.78
CA ARG A 98 15.31 4.30 2.12
C ARG A 98 14.04 5.13 2.20
N TYR A 99 13.29 4.97 3.27
CA TYR A 99 12.04 5.72 3.47
C TYR A 99 12.32 7.22 3.40
N GLY A 100 11.42 7.93 2.73
CA GLY A 100 11.57 9.37 2.53
C GLY A 100 12.48 9.76 1.38
N ALA A 101 13.13 8.78 0.72
CA ALA A 101 13.92 9.07 -0.47
C ALA A 101 13.01 9.49 -1.62
N THR A 102 13.52 10.36 -2.47
CA THR A 102 12.78 10.72 -3.68
C THR A 102 12.84 9.57 -4.67
N TRP A 103 11.87 9.54 -5.58
CA TRP A 103 11.80 8.49 -6.59
C TRP A 103 12.68 8.78 -7.80
N ASP A 104 13.60 9.71 -7.69
CA ASP A 104 14.47 10.10 -8.81
C ASP A 104 15.89 9.56 -8.68
N GLY A 105 16.09 8.57 -7.85
CA GLY A 105 17.38 7.92 -7.67
C GLY A 105 17.26 6.43 -7.95
N TYR A 106 17.55 5.63 -6.95
CA TYR A 106 17.47 4.17 -7.04
C TYR A 106 16.28 3.67 -6.24
N ALA A 107 15.70 2.57 -6.69
CA ALA A 107 14.64 1.90 -5.95
C ALA A 107 14.79 0.39 -6.10
N TRP A 108 14.19 -0.34 -5.16
CA TRP A 108 13.99 -1.77 -5.29
C TRP A 108 12.81 -2.01 -6.21
N CYS A 109 12.96 -2.88 -7.19
CA CYS A 109 11.93 -3.15 -8.17
C CYS A 109 11.76 -4.65 -8.36
N SER A 110 10.53 -5.06 -8.66
CA SER A 110 10.24 -6.47 -8.89
C SER A 110 8.97 -6.60 -9.71
N TYR A 111 8.88 -7.66 -10.51
CA TYR A 111 7.64 -8.02 -11.20
C TYR A 111 6.94 -9.12 -10.45
N SER A 112 5.62 -9.15 -10.53
CA SER A 112 4.86 -10.16 -9.81
C SER A 112 3.47 -10.32 -10.42
N ASP A 113 2.73 -11.31 -9.92
CA ASP A 113 1.34 -11.54 -10.30
C ASP A 113 0.40 -10.93 -9.27
N SER A 114 -0.90 -10.93 -9.60
CA SER A 114 -1.92 -10.30 -8.77
C SER A 114 -2.04 -10.96 -7.39
N LYS A 115 -1.94 -12.29 -7.34
CA LYS A 115 -2.07 -13.01 -6.07
C LYS A 115 -0.93 -12.64 -5.13
N THR A 116 0.29 -12.66 -5.62
CA THR A 116 1.47 -12.36 -4.79
C THR A 116 1.44 -10.92 -4.31
N VAL A 117 1.06 -9.98 -5.18
CA VAL A 117 0.92 -8.57 -4.80
C VAL A 117 -0.13 -8.40 -3.72
N THR A 118 -1.27 -9.09 -3.87
CA THR A 118 -2.35 -9.04 -2.86
C THR A 118 -1.86 -9.59 -1.52
N ASP A 119 -1.12 -10.69 -1.55
CA ASP A 119 -0.56 -11.27 -0.32
C ASP A 119 0.46 -10.32 0.32
N LEU A 120 1.28 -9.67 -0.51
CA LEU A 120 2.23 -8.67 0.00
C LEU A 120 1.49 -7.52 0.70
N ILE A 121 0.43 -7.02 0.09
CA ILE A 121 -0.33 -5.93 0.67
C ILE A 121 -1.01 -6.36 1.97
N ARG A 122 -1.47 -7.61 2.05
CA ARG A 122 -2.02 -8.11 3.32
C ARG A 122 -0.97 -8.04 4.42
N LEU A 123 0.25 -8.49 4.15
CA LEU A 123 1.33 -8.41 5.14
C LEU A 123 1.66 -6.96 5.50
N PHE A 124 1.67 -6.09 4.48
CA PHE A 124 1.92 -4.66 4.70
C PHE A 124 0.91 -4.08 5.67
N PHE A 125 -0.38 -4.39 5.50
CA PHE A 125 -1.44 -3.88 6.37
C PHE A 125 -1.42 -4.53 7.75
N GLU A 126 -0.97 -5.78 7.85
CA GLU A 126 -0.83 -6.46 9.14
C GLU A 126 0.45 -6.06 9.87
N GLU A 127 1.26 -5.23 9.23
CA GLU A 127 2.49 -4.68 9.81
C GLU A 127 3.51 -5.76 10.15
N VAL A 128 3.54 -6.81 9.34
CA VAL A 128 4.56 -7.84 9.44
C VAL A 128 5.47 -7.73 8.21
N SER A 129 6.57 -8.50 8.23
CA SER A 129 7.57 -8.42 7.18
C SER A 129 6.98 -8.83 5.83
N TRP A 130 7.03 -7.92 4.86
CA TRP A 130 6.47 -8.13 3.52
C TRP A 130 7.54 -8.10 2.43
N PHE A 131 8.70 -7.55 2.70
CA PHE A 131 9.72 -7.33 1.67
C PHE A 131 10.16 -8.64 1.04
N GLY A 132 10.26 -9.71 1.83
CA GLY A 132 10.69 -11.02 1.34
C GLY A 132 9.71 -11.72 0.40
N MET A 133 8.53 -11.16 0.18
CA MET A 133 7.54 -11.75 -0.73
C MET A 133 7.97 -11.70 -2.20
N LEU A 134 8.86 -10.78 -2.55
CA LEU A 134 9.30 -10.59 -3.93
C LEU A 134 10.82 -10.68 -4.03
N SER A 135 11.29 -10.95 -5.25
CA SER A 135 12.72 -10.92 -5.58
C SER A 135 13.05 -9.54 -6.10
N TRP A 136 13.62 -8.73 -5.25
CA TRP A 136 13.86 -7.32 -5.55
C TRP A 136 15.21 -7.13 -6.22
N LYS A 137 15.23 -6.19 -7.17
CA LYS A 137 16.47 -5.74 -7.81
C LYS A 137 16.55 -4.23 -7.71
N MET A 138 17.75 -3.72 -7.49
CA MET A 138 17.96 -2.29 -7.48
C MET A 138 17.96 -1.76 -8.91
N ARG A 139 17.18 -0.71 -9.14
CA ARG A 139 17.13 -0.06 -10.44
C ARG A 139 17.22 1.44 -10.26
N ARG A 140 17.86 2.08 -11.23
CA ARG A 140 17.97 3.53 -11.27
C ARG A 140 16.79 4.09 -12.03
N PHE A 141 16.13 5.08 -11.44
CA PHE A 141 15.09 5.81 -12.14
C PHE A 141 15.72 6.74 -13.16
N LYS A 142 15.06 6.83 -14.30
CA LYS A 142 15.44 7.78 -15.35
C LYS A 142 14.37 8.83 -15.46
N HIS A 143 14.78 10.05 -15.63
CA HIS A 143 13.88 11.17 -15.79
C HIS A 143 14.15 11.85 -17.13
#